data_206fd560eee3c0b4c7a8e722c7526f58
#
_entry.id   206fd560eee3c0b4c7a8e722c7526f58
#
_cell.length_a   1.000
_cell.length_b   1.000
_cell.length_c   1.000
_cell.angle_alpha   90.00
_cell.angle_beta   90.00
_cell.angle_gamma   90.00
#
_symmetry.space_group_name_H-M   'P 1'
#
loop_
_entity.id
_entity.type
_entity.pdbx_description
1 polymer ?
#
loop_
_entity_poly.entity_id
_entity_poly.type
_entity_poly.pdbx_seq_one_letter_code
_entity_poly.pdbx_strand_id
1 'polypeptide(L)'
;MNNKIDELLQKPYWIIDILPEQVPKESKGQFFEIERFFLVSSRLASIKQKHINVLLKLNCYYQISIDGEVNPSPEQIVKAVMERSLQIMVDEAVILSEPDELHMTVYNLDEKMMKLITALSSGEGLFVWKP
;
A
#
# COMPACT_ATOMS: atom_id res chain seq x y z
N MET A 1 -10.57 20.11 -3.87
CA MET A 1 -11.44 19.60 -2.81
C MET A 1 -11.69 18.11 -3.00
N ASN A 2 -11.39 17.31 -1.98
CA ASN A 2 -11.41 15.86 -2.12
C ASN A 2 -12.47 15.20 -1.25
N ASN A 3 -13.73 15.62 -1.42
CA ASN A 3 -14.84 15.01 -0.71
C ASN A 3 -14.92 13.50 -0.99
N LYS A 4 -14.56 13.10 -2.21
CA LYS A 4 -14.56 11.69 -2.60
C LYS A 4 -13.57 10.89 -1.75
N ILE A 5 -12.36 11.40 -1.59
CA ILE A 5 -11.36 10.73 -0.76
C ILE A 5 -11.82 10.67 0.69
N ASP A 6 -12.35 11.78 1.23
CA ASP A 6 -12.85 11.81 2.59
C ASP A 6 -13.96 10.78 2.81
N GLU A 7 -14.85 10.60 1.86
CA GLU A 7 -15.87 9.56 1.90
C GLU A 7 -15.26 8.16 1.93
N LEU A 8 -14.28 7.91 1.06
CA LEU A 8 -13.66 6.59 0.95
C LEU A 8 -12.92 6.21 2.24
N LEU A 9 -12.34 7.19 2.93
CA LEU A 9 -11.64 6.94 4.19
C LEU A 9 -12.59 6.55 5.33
N GLN A 10 -13.90 6.63 5.13
CA GLN A 10 -14.89 6.12 6.09
C GLN A 10 -15.29 4.68 5.80
N LYS A 11 -14.80 4.09 4.72
CA LYS A 11 -15.14 2.73 4.31
C LYS A 11 -14.21 1.72 4.98
N PRO A 12 -14.57 0.43 4.97
CA PRO A 12 -13.66 -0.61 5.46
C PRO A 12 -12.33 -0.58 4.74
N TYR A 13 -11.28 -0.95 5.44
CA TYR A 13 -9.94 -0.93 4.88
C TYR A 13 -9.16 -2.22 5.18
N TRP A 14 -8.12 -2.43 4.41
CA TRP A 14 -7.20 -3.56 4.53
C TRP A 14 -5.78 -3.04 4.58
N ILE A 15 -4.90 -3.89 5.10
CA ILE A 15 -3.46 -3.57 5.20
C ILE A 15 -2.71 -4.46 4.21
N ILE A 16 -1.79 -3.86 3.46
CA ILE A 16 -0.82 -4.58 2.62
C ILE A 16 0.50 -4.53 3.38
N ASP A 17 1.00 -5.68 3.80
CA ASP A 17 2.08 -5.73 4.79
C ASP A 17 3.04 -6.87 4.53
N ILE A 18 4.19 -6.82 5.18
CA ILE A 18 5.18 -7.92 5.15
C ILE A 18 4.74 -9.10 6.01
N LEU A 19 3.78 -8.90 6.91
CA LEU A 19 3.24 -9.95 7.77
C LEU A 19 1.80 -10.28 7.35
N PRO A 20 1.36 -11.53 7.54
CA PRO A 20 0.03 -11.94 7.07
C PRO A 20 -1.13 -11.52 7.97
N GLU A 21 -0.84 -11.05 9.16
CA GLU A 21 -1.87 -10.63 10.12
C GLU A 21 -1.28 -9.70 11.16
N GLN A 22 -2.15 -9.00 11.87
CA GLN A 22 -1.73 -8.12 12.95
C GLN A 22 -1.08 -8.92 14.08
N VAL A 23 0.07 -8.47 14.57
CA VAL A 23 0.73 -9.13 15.69
C VAL A 23 -0.07 -8.85 16.98
N PRO A 24 -0.44 -9.91 17.73
CA PRO A 24 -1.19 -9.72 18.98
C PRO A 24 -0.39 -8.94 20.03
N LYS A 25 -1.10 -8.15 20.83
CA LYS A 25 -0.46 -7.36 21.91
C LYS A 25 0.29 -8.24 22.90
N GLU A 26 -0.21 -9.44 23.14
CA GLU A 26 0.36 -10.39 24.11
C GLU A 26 1.49 -11.22 23.51
N SER A 27 1.87 -10.94 22.28
CA SER A 27 2.94 -11.68 21.62
C SER A 27 4.24 -11.57 22.42
N LYS A 28 4.93 -12.70 22.55
CA LYS A 28 6.24 -12.74 23.25
C LYS A 28 7.40 -12.62 22.26
N GLY A 29 7.10 -12.28 21.02
CA GLY A 29 8.11 -12.10 20.00
C GLY A 29 8.76 -10.74 20.05
N GLN A 30 9.53 -10.44 19.02
CA GLN A 30 10.32 -9.22 18.92
C GLN A 30 9.82 -8.29 17.83
N PHE A 31 8.51 -8.08 17.78
CA PHE A 31 7.90 -7.30 16.70
C PHE A 31 8.62 -5.96 16.48
N PHE A 32 8.84 -5.20 17.57
CA PHE A 32 9.44 -3.87 17.45
C PHE A 32 10.89 -3.92 16.96
N GLU A 33 11.64 -4.94 17.38
CA GLU A 33 13.03 -5.11 16.92
C GLU A 33 13.07 -5.49 15.44
N ILE A 34 12.16 -6.36 15.00
CA ILE A 34 12.07 -6.75 13.60
C ILE A 34 11.63 -5.56 12.74
N GLU A 35 10.62 -4.82 13.20
CA GLU A 35 10.16 -3.62 12.50
C GLU A 35 11.31 -2.62 12.34
N ARG A 36 12.03 -2.36 13.43
CA ARG A 36 13.18 -1.45 13.40
C ARG A 36 14.25 -1.92 12.42
N PHE A 37 14.50 -3.24 12.37
CA PHE A 37 15.45 -3.81 11.43
C PHE A 37 15.07 -3.48 9.98
N PHE A 38 13.79 -3.64 9.63
CA PHE A 38 13.32 -3.37 8.27
C PHE A 38 13.19 -1.88 7.96
N LEU A 39 13.16 -1.01 8.96
CA LEU A 39 13.05 0.44 8.74
C LEU A 39 14.40 1.10 8.42
N VAL A 40 15.50 0.36 8.47
CA VAL A 40 16.81 0.87 8.04
C VAL A 40 16.77 1.13 6.52
N SER A 41 17.32 2.27 6.09
CA SER A 41 17.13 2.84 4.73
C SER A 41 17.19 1.84 3.59
N SER A 42 18.21 0.98 3.52
CA SER A 42 18.35 0.07 2.39
C SER A 42 17.28 -1.03 2.40
N ARG A 43 16.91 -1.51 3.57
CA ARG A 43 15.86 -2.54 3.70
C ARG A 43 14.48 -1.94 3.47
N LEU A 44 14.25 -0.74 3.98
CA LEU A 44 13.00 -0.02 3.75
C LEU A 44 12.82 0.24 2.26
N ALA A 45 13.87 0.67 1.57
CA ALA A 45 13.82 0.91 0.12
C ALA A 45 13.41 -0.35 -0.63
N SER A 46 13.91 -1.52 -0.21
CA SER A 46 13.52 -2.80 -0.83
C SER A 46 12.03 -3.09 -0.65
N ILE A 47 11.48 -2.78 0.52
CA ILE A 47 10.05 -2.97 0.78
C ILE A 47 9.22 -1.96 -0.01
N LYS A 48 9.67 -0.69 -0.07
CA LYS A 48 8.96 0.31 -0.87
C LYS A 48 8.99 -0.07 -2.35
N GLN A 49 10.06 -0.73 -2.83
CA GLN A 49 10.09 -1.23 -4.20
C GLN A 49 8.99 -2.27 -4.44
N LYS A 50 8.69 -3.11 -3.45
CA LYS A 50 7.58 -4.06 -3.55
C LYS A 50 6.24 -3.33 -3.65
N HIS A 51 6.05 -2.28 -2.86
CA HIS A 51 4.86 -1.43 -2.95
C HIS A 51 4.72 -0.83 -4.34
N ILE A 52 5.82 -0.30 -4.88
CA ILE A 52 5.86 0.27 -6.22
C ILE A 52 5.46 -0.78 -7.25
N ASN A 53 6.01 -1.99 -7.14
CA ASN A 53 5.70 -3.07 -8.08
C ASN A 53 4.21 -3.41 -8.07
N VAL A 54 3.58 -3.44 -6.90
CA VAL A 54 2.14 -3.67 -6.78
C VAL A 54 1.37 -2.56 -7.51
N LEU A 55 1.74 -1.30 -7.26
CA LEU A 55 1.08 -0.15 -7.88
C LEU A 55 1.23 -0.15 -9.40
N LEU A 56 2.44 -0.43 -9.90
CA LEU A 56 2.69 -0.47 -11.35
C LEU A 56 1.87 -1.57 -12.02
N LYS A 57 1.83 -2.75 -11.41
CA LYS A 57 1.05 -3.86 -11.95
C LYS A 57 -0.45 -3.59 -11.86
N LEU A 58 -0.90 -2.98 -10.77
CA LEU A 58 -2.30 -2.59 -10.61
C LEU A 58 -2.70 -1.58 -11.69
N ASN A 59 -1.80 -0.69 -12.05
CA ASN A 59 -2.03 0.31 -13.10
C ASN A 59 -2.23 -0.33 -14.49
N CYS A 60 -1.83 -1.59 -14.68
CA CYS A 60 -2.12 -2.31 -15.91
C CYS A 60 -3.61 -2.64 -16.03
N TYR A 61 -4.33 -2.72 -14.93
CA TYR A 61 -5.73 -3.13 -14.88
C TYR A 61 -6.68 -1.98 -14.58
N TYR A 62 -6.21 -0.98 -13.86
CA TYR A 62 -7.00 0.17 -13.42
C TYR A 62 -6.25 1.46 -13.67
N GLN A 63 -7.00 2.51 -13.94
CA GLN A 63 -6.45 3.85 -13.96
C GLN A 63 -6.06 4.24 -12.54
N ILE A 64 -4.88 4.82 -12.38
CA ILE A 64 -4.39 5.33 -11.11
C ILE A 64 -4.29 6.84 -11.19
N SER A 65 -4.65 7.53 -10.12
CA SER A 65 -4.53 8.99 -10.05
C SER A 65 -3.78 9.36 -8.77
N ILE A 66 -2.74 10.17 -8.92
CA ILE A 66 -1.96 10.68 -7.80
C ILE A 66 -1.93 12.21 -7.91
N ASP A 67 -2.42 12.89 -6.88
CA ASP A 67 -2.47 14.36 -6.82
C ASP A 67 -3.15 14.97 -8.06
N GLY A 68 -4.20 14.30 -8.53
CA GLY A 68 -4.95 14.76 -9.69
C GLY A 68 -4.35 14.38 -11.03
N GLU A 69 -3.15 13.84 -11.06
CA GLU A 69 -2.52 13.38 -12.28
C GLU A 69 -2.92 11.93 -12.57
N VAL A 70 -3.55 11.73 -13.72
CA VAL A 70 -4.06 10.43 -14.15
C VAL A 70 -2.95 9.63 -14.84
N ASN A 71 -2.79 8.38 -14.42
CA ASN A 71 -1.80 7.46 -14.97
C ASN A 71 -0.40 8.08 -15.06
N PRO A 72 0.17 8.50 -13.92
CA PRO A 72 1.54 9.01 -13.94
C PRO A 72 2.49 7.94 -14.46
N SER A 73 3.64 8.36 -14.98
CA SER A 73 4.62 7.43 -15.54
C SER A 73 5.19 6.53 -14.43
N PRO A 74 5.78 5.36 -14.80
CA PRO A 74 6.45 4.53 -13.80
C PRO A 74 7.48 5.30 -12.98
N GLU A 75 8.28 6.16 -13.63
CA GLU A 75 9.29 6.97 -12.94
C GLU A 75 8.67 7.94 -11.95
N GLN A 76 7.53 8.54 -12.30
CA GLN A 76 6.81 9.45 -11.41
C GLN A 76 6.25 8.70 -10.20
N ILE A 77 5.76 7.48 -10.41
CA ILE A 77 5.24 6.64 -9.32
C ILE A 77 6.38 6.27 -8.37
N VAL A 78 7.52 5.84 -8.90
CA VAL A 78 8.71 5.50 -8.09
C VAL A 78 9.10 6.70 -7.22
N LYS A 79 9.25 7.85 -7.84
CA LYS A 79 9.67 9.07 -7.14
C LYS A 79 8.67 9.44 -6.03
N ALA A 80 7.38 9.41 -6.35
CA ALA A 80 6.33 9.79 -5.41
C ALA A 80 6.30 8.87 -4.19
N VAL A 81 6.36 7.54 -4.41
CA VAL A 81 6.32 6.57 -3.32
C VAL A 81 7.54 6.70 -2.40
N MET A 82 8.70 6.97 -2.98
CA MET A 82 9.94 7.07 -2.20
C MET A 82 10.05 8.37 -1.41
N GLU A 83 9.39 9.44 -1.87
CA GLU A 83 9.68 10.78 -1.34
C GLU A 83 8.58 11.41 -0.49
N ARG A 84 7.33 10.99 -0.63
CA ARG A 84 6.25 11.69 0.08
C ARG A 84 5.04 10.82 0.39
N SER A 85 4.21 11.32 1.28
CA SER A 85 2.92 10.71 1.61
C SER A 85 1.98 10.83 0.42
N LEU A 86 1.28 9.74 0.10
CA LEU A 86 0.41 9.70 -1.07
C LEU A 86 -0.98 9.21 -0.72
N GLN A 87 -1.96 9.79 -1.41
CA GLN A 87 -3.32 9.28 -1.51
C GLN A 87 -3.53 8.90 -2.97
N ILE A 88 -3.59 7.62 -3.25
CA ILE A 88 -3.64 7.09 -4.60
C ILE A 88 -5.06 6.61 -4.88
N MET A 89 -5.71 7.23 -5.86
CA MET A 89 -7.05 6.80 -6.28
C MET A 89 -6.93 5.70 -7.32
N VAL A 90 -7.63 4.59 -7.09
CA VAL A 90 -7.69 3.46 -8.00
C VAL A 90 -9.15 3.07 -8.13
N ASP A 91 -9.81 3.50 -9.20
CA ASP A 91 -11.25 3.34 -9.37
C ASP A 91 -12.00 3.90 -8.13
N GLU A 92 -12.75 3.09 -7.41
CA GLU A 92 -13.47 3.52 -6.20
C GLU A 92 -12.71 3.24 -4.92
N ALA A 93 -11.43 2.84 -5.02
CA ALA A 93 -10.59 2.59 -3.85
C ALA A 93 -9.56 3.70 -3.68
N VAL A 94 -9.04 3.84 -2.47
CA VAL A 94 -7.93 4.75 -2.20
C VAL A 94 -6.84 4.01 -1.43
N ILE A 95 -5.61 4.19 -1.86
CA ILE A 95 -4.44 3.60 -1.21
C ILE A 95 -3.64 4.72 -0.56
N LEU A 96 -3.31 4.53 0.73
CA LEU A 96 -2.43 5.45 1.45
C LEU A 96 -1.04 4.83 1.51
N SER A 97 -0.04 5.59 1.10
CA SER A 97 1.36 5.17 1.10
C SER A 97 2.20 6.24 1.80
N GLU A 98 3.02 5.79 2.77
CA GLU A 98 3.94 6.67 3.50
C GLU A 98 5.36 6.20 3.23
N PRO A 99 6.31 7.13 2.97
CA PRO A 99 7.68 6.71 2.60
C PRO A 99 8.44 6.01 3.74
N ASP A 100 8.01 6.20 4.97
CA ASP A 100 8.69 5.65 6.15
C ASP A 100 7.93 4.48 6.79
N GLU A 101 6.96 3.89 6.10
CA GLU A 101 6.19 2.76 6.64
C GLU A 101 6.38 1.50 5.82
N LEU A 102 6.31 0.36 6.52
CA LEU A 102 6.48 -0.97 5.90
C LEU A 102 5.21 -1.48 5.25
N HIS A 103 4.10 -0.78 5.41
CA HIS A 103 2.80 -1.19 4.89
C HIS A 103 2.13 -0.09 4.09
N MET A 104 1.09 -0.48 3.36
CA MET A 104 0.15 0.46 2.75
C MET A 104 -1.24 0.12 3.29
N THR A 105 -2.13 1.11 3.30
CA THR A 105 -3.52 0.93 3.69
C THR A 105 -4.40 1.14 2.47
N VAL A 106 -5.37 0.27 2.24
CA VAL A 106 -6.27 0.42 1.10
C VAL A 106 -7.72 0.39 1.58
N TYR A 107 -8.49 1.38 1.14
CA TYR A 107 -9.88 1.58 1.53
C TYR A 107 -10.83 1.25 0.39
N ASN A 108 -11.97 0.68 0.74
CA ASN A 108 -13.11 0.48 -0.16
C ASN A 108 -12.84 -0.49 -1.31
N LEU A 109 -12.19 -1.61 -1.01
CA LEU A 109 -11.98 -2.65 -2.02
C LEU A 109 -13.27 -3.40 -2.31
N ASP A 110 -13.61 -3.55 -3.59
CA ASP A 110 -14.64 -4.51 -3.97
C ASP A 110 -14.00 -5.90 -4.09
N GLU A 111 -14.82 -6.91 -4.30
CA GLU A 111 -14.35 -8.30 -4.35
C GLU A 111 -13.34 -8.54 -5.46
N LYS A 112 -13.58 -7.97 -6.63
CA LYS A 112 -12.70 -8.15 -7.79
C LYS A 112 -11.33 -7.51 -7.54
N MET A 113 -11.31 -6.29 -7.04
CA MET A 113 -10.06 -5.60 -6.75
C MET A 113 -9.32 -6.26 -5.60
N MET A 114 -10.05 -6.76 -4.59
CA MET A 114 -9.46 -7.51 -3.48
C MET A 114 -8.68 -8.71 -3.99
N LYS A 115 -9.26 -9.49 -4.89
CA LYS A 115 -8.60 -10.66 -5.46
C LYS A 115 -7.33 -10.27 -6.22
N LEU A 116 -7.42 -9.22 -7.01
CA LEU A 116 -6.28 -8.75 -7.80
C LEU A 116 -5.16 -8.24 -6.90
N ILE A 117 -5.48 -7.36 -5.96
CA ILE A 117 -4.47 -6.80 -5.04
C ILE A 117 -3.83 -7.90 -4.21
N THR A 118 -4.61 -8.88 -3.74
CA THR A 118 -4.07 -10.01 -2.99
C THR A 118 -3.09 -10.81 -3.83
N ALA A 119 -3.43 -11.09 -5.09
CA ALA A 119 -2.54 -11.82 -6.00
C ALA A 119 -1.26 -11.03 -6.30
N LEU A 120 -1.38 -9.74 -6.59
CA LEU A 120 -0.21 -8.90 -6.86
C LEU A 120 0.70 -8.76 -5.65
N SER A 121 0.11 -8.59 -4.48
CA SER A 121 0.86 -8.48 -3.22
C SER A 121 1.58 -9.79 -2.92
N SER A 122 0.90 -10.93 -3.09
CA SER A 122 1.48 -12.25 -2.88
C SER A 122 2.69 -12.48 -3.80
N GLY A 123 2.61 -12.01 -5.05
CA GLY A 123 3.72 -12.11 -5.98
C GLY A 123 4.95 -11.33 -5.55
N GLU A 124 4.79 -10.34 -4.67
CA GLU A 124 5.89 -9.56 -4.12
C GLU A 124 6.31 -10.02 -2.72
N GLY A 125 5.71 -11.11 -2.22
CA GLY A 125 5.97 -11.58 -0.86
C GLY A 125 5.26 -10.76 0.20
N LEU A 126 4.20 -10.06 -0.17
CA LEU A 126 3.40 -9.27 0.75
C LEU A 126 2.05 -9.95 1.00
N PHE A 127 1.39 -9.54 2.06
CA PHE A 127 0.10 -10.09 2.46
C PHE A 127 -0.94 -8.99 2.57
N VAL A 128 -2.21 -9.35 2.39
CA VAL A 128 -3.32 -8.42 2.56
C VAL A 128 -4.18 -8.96 3.70
N TRP A 129 -4.39 -8.14 4.73
CA TRP A 129 -5.20 -8.59 5.87
C TRP A 129 -6.08 -7.44 6.37
N LYS A 130 -7.13 -7.82 7.08
CA LYS A 130 -8.09 -6.87 7.65
C LYS A 130 -7.83 -6.71 9.14
N PRO A 131 -7.62 -5.46 9.60
CA PRO A 131 -7.39 -5.22 11.02
C PRO A 131 -8.64 -5.44 11.88
#